data_449de3d000364994f4bb179d8f169cfd
#
_entry.id   449de3d000364994f4bb179d8f169cfd
#
_cell.length_a   1.000
_cell.length_b   1.000
_cell.length_c   1.000
_cell.angle_alpha   90.00
_cell.angle_beta   90.00
_cell.angle_gamma   90.00
#
_symmetry.space_group_name_H-M   'P 1'
#
loop_
_entity.id
_entity.type
_entity.pdbx_description
1 polymer ?
#
loop_
_entity_poly.entity_id
_entity_poly.type
_entity_poly.pdbx_seq_one_letter_code
_entity_poly.pdbx_strand_id
1 'polypeptide(L)'
;MSARLPLLVLALAQLVVALDFNIVYVALPAIGTDLGFAEHDLQWVVSAYVVTTGGFLLLGGRAADLLGRRRTFVVAASVYAVSSLVGGFSVAPGALIAVRAVQGIGGALLFPATVSLINTIYAEGPDRNRALAVWGAAGAGGLCFGSLLGGVLVEEFGWPSVFFVSVPLAAAVAWAGWVLFPTDVPPVAARSFDLAGALTGTAGITLLVFLLVRAPEAGWVNPSVLVSAVLSVALLALFTVVETRSRDPLVPGRLFGHRGLVAPIAVTAVYSATFSSLPYFLTLYFQEVRGYGALATGLAFLVPAVVVAVGTQAGERAVAAVGVHRTLAGGMALGATGAAVLGLALTPHGSYPLLLPGIVLVGLGQGAAWTCIWIAAGAGVAPDEQGVASGITSTGLQIGGAVGLAVLVALAGAIGRHPAGGPSAAGLRTAVFAIAAGIACGVPLAHAVRRTPAAS
;
A
#
# COMPACT_ATOMS: atom_id res chain seq x y z
N MET A 1 1.98 24.77 -19.42
CA MET A 1 1.03 24.43 -18.32
C MET A 1 1.80 24.39 -17.02
N SER A 2 1.28 24.97 -15.95
CA SER A 2 1.99 24.93 -14.67
C SER A 2 2.10 23.46 -14.18
N ALA A 3 3.27 23.03 -13.77
CA ALA A 3 3.54 21.68 -13.24
C ALA A 3 2.69 21.31 -12.00
N ARG A 4 1.91 22.26 -11.49
CA ARG A 4 1.07 22.09 -10.29
C ARG A 4 -0.21 21.29 -10.53
N LEU A 5 -0.87 21.48 -11.70
CA LEU A 5 -2.12 20.78 -11.99
C LEU A 5 -1.94 19.27 -12.16
N PRO A 6 -0.95 18.77 -12.93
CA PRO A 6 -0.67 17.34 -12.99
C PRO A 6 -0.40 16.75 -11.60
N LEU A 7 0.37 17.44 -10.74
CA LEU A 7 0.64 16.96 -9.38
C LEU A 7 -0.63 16.84 -8.53
N LEU A 8 -1.53 17.82 -8.65
CA LEU A 8 -2.80 17.79 -7.92
C LEU A 8 -3.65 16.56 -8.32
N VAL A 9 -3.70 16.23 -9.62
CA VAL A 9 -4.44 15.06 -10.12
C VAL A 9 -3.82 13.76 -9.62
N LEU A 10 -2.48 13.66 -9.62
CA LEU A 10 -1.75 12.48 -9.15
C LEU A 10 -1.89 12.30 -7.63
N ALA A 11 -1.86 13.41 -6.88
CA ALA A 11 -2.11 13.40 -5.43
C ALA A 11 -3.57 13.03 -5.10
N LEU A 12 -4.54 13.55 -5.88
CA LEU A 12 -5.94 13.20 -5.71
C LEU A 12 -6.21 11.72 -6.03
N ALA A 13 -5.56 11.15 -7.05
CA ALA A 13 -5.64 9.72 -7.34
C ALA A 13 -5.18 8.87 -6.14
N GLN A 14 -4.06 9.24 -5.54
CA GLN A 14 -3.53 8.56 -4.36
C GLN A 14 -4.44 8.71 -3.15
N LEU A 15 -4.98 9.90 -2.95
CA LEU A 15 -5.93 10.19 -1.87
C LEU A 15 -7.19 9.31 -1.99
N VAL A 16 -7.76 9.19 -3.20
CA VAL A 16 -8.96 8.38 -3.46
C VAL A 16 -8.72 6.91 -3.12
N VAL A 17 -7.60 6.33 -3.59
CA VAL A 17 -7.25 4.92 -3.30
C VAL A 17 -7.05 4.69 -1.82
N ALA A 18 -6.34 5.60 -1.14
CA ALA A 18 -6.08 5.49 0.29
C ALA A 18 -7.33 5.72 1.15
N LEU A 19 -8.20 6.65 0.75
CA LEU A 19 -9.48 6.93 1.41
C LEU A 19 -10.39 5.71 1.35
N ASP A 20 -10.56 5.11 0.16
CA ASP A 20 -11.42 3.95 -0.05
C ASP A 20 -10.94 2.75 0.79
N PHE A 21 -9.65 2.57 0.93
CA PHE A 21 -9.10 1.49 1.74
C PHE A 21 -9.61 1.53 3.19
N ASN A 22 -9.67 2.70 3.83
CA ASN A 22 -10.10 2.84 5.21
C ASN A 22 -11.60 3.07 5.39
N ILE A 23 -12.26 3.75 4.45
CA ILE A 23 -13.67 4.11 4.56
C ILE A 23 -14.57 2.88 4.62
N VAL A 24 -14.20 1.81 3.87
CA VAL A 24 -14.95 0.56 3.81
C VAL A 24 -14.87 -0.21 5.12
N TYR A 25 -13.76 -0.14 5.85
CA TYR A 25 -13.64 -0.79 7.17
C TYR A 25 -14.70 -0.28 8.15
N VAL A 26 -14.97 1.02 8.13
CA VAL A 26 -15.97 1.65 9.00
C VAL A 26 -17.39 1.23 8.61
N ALA A 27 -17.62 0.96 7.32
CA ALA A 27 -18.92 0.56 6.79
C ALA A 27 -19.24 -0.94 6.99
N LEU A 28 -18.25 -1.80 7.30
CA LEU A 28 -18.42 -3.25 7.37
C LEU A 28 -19.60 -3.71 8.23
N PRO A 29 -19.81 -3.21 9.45
CA PRO A 29 -20.95 -3.67 10.27
C PRO A 29 -22.30 -3.37 9.62
N ALA A 30 -22.45 -2.19 9.02
CA ALA A 30 -23.67 -1.79 8.33
C ALA A 30 -23.90 -2.61 7.05
N ILE A 31 -22.83 -2.88 6.27
CA ILE A 31 -22.84 -3.76 5.10
C ILE A 31 -23.28 -5.17 5.50
N GLY A 32 -22.72 -5.68 6.60
CA GLY A 32 -23.02 -7.03 7.10
C GLY A 32 -24.49 -7.23 7.43
N THR A 33 -25.07 -6.28 8.14
CA THR A 33 -26.49 -6.32 8.54
C THR A 33 -27.44 -6.13 7.35
N ASP A 34 -27.15 -5.15 6.48
CA ASP A 34 -28.06 -4.76 5.40
C ASP A 34 -28.10 -5.81 4.25
N LEU A 35 -26.94 -6.34 3.88
CA LEU A 35 -26.83 -7.35 2.81
C LEU A 35 -26.94 -8.79 3.30
N GLY A 36 -27.07 -9.03 4.62
CA GLY A 36 -27.21 -10.38 5.19
C GLY A 36 -25.95 -11.24 5.03
N PHE A 37 -24.78 -10.66 5.19
CA PHE A 37 -23.54 -11.42 5.17
C PHE A 37 -23.48 -12.42 6.33
N ALA A 38 -23.00 -13.65 6.05
CA ALA A 38 -22.51 -14.51 7.10
C ALA A 38 -21.25 -13.89 7.71
N GLU A 39 -21.07 -14.03 9.04
CA GLU A 39 -20.01 -13.38 9.80
C GLU A 39 -18.61 -13.62 9.19
N HIS A 40 -18.35 -14.85 8.72
CA HIS A 40 -17.09 -15.25 8.10
C HIS A 40 -16.90 -14.75 6.66
N ASP A 41 -17.97 -14.32 5.97
CA ASP A 41 -17.89 -13.87 4.58
C ASP A 41 -17.70 -12.34 4.48
N LEU A 42 -18.07 -11.60 5.52
CA LEU A 42 -18.00 -10.13 5.53
C LEU A 42 -16.57 -9.60 5.30
N GLN A 43 -15.58 -10.30 5.82
CA GLN A 43 -14.18 -9.97 5.60
C GLN A 43 -13.78 -9.93 4.12
N TRP A 44 -14.49 -10.70 3.24
CA TRP A 44 -14.19 -10.73 1.81
C TRP A 44 -14.46 -9.40 1.10
N VAL A 45 -15.27 -8.52 1.69
CA VAL A 45 -15.46 -7.15 1.17
C VAL A 45 -14.13 -6.38 1.14
N VAL A 46 -13.24 -6.62 2.12
CA VAL A 46 -11.90 -6.03 2.16
C VAL A 46 -10.87 -6.92 1.49
N SER A 47 -10.89 -8.23 1.80
CA SER A 47 -9.87 -9.18 1.33
C SER A 47 -9.86 -9.32 -0.19
N ALA A 48 -11.01 -9.29 -0.87
CA ALA A 48 -11.08 -9.34 -2.33
C ALA A 48 -10.33 -8.16 -2.97
N TYR A 49 -10.49 -6.96 -2.44
CA TYR A 49 -9.75 -5.78 -2.88
C TYR A 49 -8.24 -5.95 -2.67
N VAL A 50 -7.81 -6.37 -1.47
CA VAL A 50 -6.38 -6.53 -1.13
C VAL A 50 -5.72 -7.59 -2.00
N VAL A 51 -6.38 -8.75 -2.18
CA VAL A 51 -5.86 -9.87 -2.96
C VAL A 51 -5.69 -9.47 -4.43
N THR A 52 -6.69 -8.84 -5.03
CA THR A 52 -6.62 -8.43 -6.43
C THR A 52 -5.67 -7.25 -6.62
N THR A 53 -5.66 -6.29 -5.71
CA THR A 53 -4.67 -5.20 -5.76
C THR A 53 -3.26 -5.78 -5.70
N GLY A 54 -2.94 -6.64 -4.74
CA GLY A 54 -1.61 -7.23 -4.60
C GLY A 54 -1.19 -8.05 -5.82
N GLY A 55 -2.10 -8.86 -6.36
CA GLY A 55 -1.82 -9.74 -7.49
C GLY A 55 -1.58 -9.01 -8.81
N PHE A 56 -2.32 -7.93 -9.05
CA PHE A 56 -2.28 -7.21 -10.33
C PHE A 56 -1.29 -6.04 -10.40
N LEU A 57 -0.59 -5.69 -9.30
CA LEU A 57 0.36 -4.56 -9.28
C LEU A 57 1.47 -4.67 -10.32
N LEU A 58 2.05 -5.85 -10.49
CA LEU A 58 3.10 -6.09 -11.48
C LEU A 58 2.56 -5.89 -12.90
N LEU A 59 1.39 -6.46 -13.18
CA LEU A 59 0.71 -6.29 -14.47
C LEU A 59 0.37 -4.82 -14.71
N GLY A 60 -0.07 -4.08 -13.67
CA GLY A 60 -0.36 -2.65 -13.73
C GLY A 60 0.86 -1.82 -14.13
N GLY A 61 2.02 -2.12 -13.56
CA GLY A 61 3.28 -1.48 -13.92
C GLY A 61 3.65 -1.73 -15.39
N ARG A 62 3.54 -2.98 -15.84
CA ARG A 62 3.83 -3.35 -17.23
C ARG A 62 2.82 -2.76 -18.22
N ALA A 63 1.53 -2.73 -17.84
CA ALA A 63 0.49 -2.09 -18.64
C ALA A 63 0.78 -0.59 -18.87
N ALA A 64 1.26 0.11 -17.84
CA ALA A 64 1.64 1.52 -17.96
C ALA A 64 2.78 1.74 -18.98
N ASP A 65 3.76 0.84 -19.04
CA ASP A 65 4.88 0.96 -19.96
C ASP A 65 4.54 0.53 -21.40
N LEU A 66 3.64 -0.44 -21.59
CA LEU A 66 3.29 -0.97 -22.91
C LEU A 66 2.11 -0.26 -23.57
N LEU A 67 1.06 0.00 -22.79
CA LEU A 67 -0.19 0.59 -23.31
C LEU A 67 -0.17 2.13 -23.24
N GLY A 68 0.82 2.68 -22.52
CA GLY A 68 0.94 4.10 -22.25
C GLY A 68 0.45 4.46 -20.84
N ARG A 69 1.16 5.36 -20.20
CA ARG A 69 0.93 5.75 -18.80
C ARG A 69 -0.37 6.52 -18.61
N ARG A 70 -0.63 7.45 -19.52
CA ARG A 70 -1.88 8.23 -19.52
C ARG A 70 -3.08 7.33 -19.73
N ARG A 71 -3.03 6.43 -20.72
CA ARG A 71 -4.13 5.51 -21.03
C ARG A 71 -4.38 4.57 -19.85
N THR A 72 -3.33 3.95 -19.30
CA THR A 72 -3.44 3.05 -18.15
C THR A 72 -4.02 3.79 -16.93
N PHE A 73 -3.55 5.01 -16.64
CA PHE A 73 -4.07 5.84 -15.56
C PHE A 73 -5.56 6.14 -15.73
N VAL A 74 -5.97 6.58 -16.91
CA VAL A 74 -7.37 6.93 -17.19
C VAL A 74 -8.29 5.71 -17.14
N VAL A 75 -7.88 4.59 -17.74
CA VAL A 75 -8.63 3.32 -17.68
C VAL A 75 -8.75 2.85 -16.24
N ALA A 76 -7.66 2.85 -15.48
CA ALA A 76 -7.65 2.44 -14.09
C ALA A 76 -8.58 3.29 -13.21
N ALA A 77 -8.51 4.62 -13.34
CA ALA A 77 -9.39 5.54 -12.62
C ALA A 77 -10.86 5.39 -13.04
N SER A 78 -11.12 5.11 -14.33
CA SER A 78 -12.47 4.83 -14.83
C SER A 78 -13.03 3.50 -14.28
N VAL A 79 -12.22 2.43 -14.28
CA VAL A 79 -12.60 1.16 -13.66
C VAL A 79 -12.91 1.36 -12.18
N TYR A 80 -12.08 2.15 -11.49
CA TYR A 80 -12.29 2.48 -10.09
C TYR A 80 -13.61 3.24 -9.86
N ALA A 81 -13.91 4.24 -10.68
CA ALA A 81 -15.16 5.02 -10.60
C ALA A 81 -16.40 4.15 -10.87
N VAL A 82 -16.36 3.33 -11.94
CA VAL A 82 -17.47 2.47 -12.32
C VAL A 82 -17.70 1.37 -11.27
N SER A 83 -16.64 0.72 -10.78
CA SER A 83 -16.77 -0.28 -9.73
C SER A 83 -17.30 0.32 -8.43
N SER A 84 -16.86 1.53 -8.04
CA SER A 84 -17.42 2.25 -6.90
C SER A 84 -18.93 2.54 -7.10
N LEU A 85 -19.31 3.00 -8.30
CA LEU A 85 -20.72 3.25 -8.59
C LEU A 85 -21.56 1.95 -8.46
N VAL A 86 -21.11 0.86 -9.07
CA VAL A 86 -21.79 -0.44 -9.00
C VAL A 86 -21.80 -0.97 -7.55
N GLY A 87 -20.72 -0.73 -6.80
CA GLY A 87 -20.59 -1.11 -5.38
C GLY A 87 -21.68 -0.48 -4.50
N GLY A 88 -21.95 0.81 -4.71
CA GLY A 88 -23.03 1.51 -3.98
C GLY A 88 -24.44 1.02 -4.32
N PHE A 89 -24.63 0.34 -5.45
CA PHE A 89 -25.92 -0.28 -5.84
C PHE A 89 -25.97 -1.80 -5.55
N SER A 90 -24.97 -2.36 -4.88
CA SER A 90 -24.94 -3.81 -4.62
C SER A 90 -26.06 -4.21 -3.67
N VAL A 91 -26.80 -5.26 -4.04
CA VAL A 91 -27.94 -5.79 -3.26
C VAL A 91 -27.68 -7.22 -2.77
N ALA A 92 -26.49 -7.77 -3.01
CA ALA A 92 -26.14 -9.12 -2.61
C ALA A 92 -24.65 -9.21 -2.20
N PRO A 93 -24.31 -10.07 -1.21
CA PRO A 93 -22.94 -10.25 -0.75
C PRO A 93 -21.94 -10.55 -1.87
N GLY A 94 -22.22 -11.55 -2.71
CA GLY A 94 -21.34 -11.96 -3.81
C GLY A 94 -21.12 -10.87 -4.85
N ALA A 95 -22.13 -10.04 -5.13
CA ALA A 95 -22.01 -8.91 -6.05
C ALA A 95 -21.04 -7.87 -5.49
N LEU A 96 -21.14 -7.53 -4.21
CA LEU A 96 -20.25 -6.57 -3.57
C LEU A 96 -18.79 -7.08 -3.52
N ILE A 97 -18.58 -8.36 -3.20
CA ILE A 97 -17.24 -8.99 -3.21
C ILE A 97 -16.64 -8.93 -4.63
N ALA A 98 -17.41 -9.27 -5.67
CA ALA A 98 -16.95 -9.21 -7.05
C ALA A 98 -16.58 -7.78 -7.48
N VAL A 99 -17.40 -6.79 -7.10
CA VAL A 99 -17.12 -5.39 -7.34
C VAL A 99 -15.84 -4.94 -6.64
N ARG A 100 -15.63 -5.34 -5.40
CA ARG A 100 -14.39 -5.05 -4.64
C ARG A 100 -13.16 -5.66 -5.31
N ALA A 101 -13.28 -6.87 -5.88
CA ALA A 101 -12.20 -7.48 -6.65
C ALA A 101 -11.86 -6.65 -7.91
N VAL A 102 -12.88 -6.18 -8.66
CA VAL A 102 -12.69 -5.32 -9.84
C VAL A 102 -12.08 -3.97 -9.44
N GLN A 103 -12.55 -3.38 -8.35
CA GLN A 103 -12.02 -2.12 -7.81
C GLN A 103 -10.54 -2.28 -7.41
N GLY A 104 -10.17 -3.42 -6.82
CA GLY A 104 -8.79 -3.75 -6.50
C GLY A 104 -7.88 -3.85 -7.74
N ILE A 105 -8.38 -4.41 -8.85
CA ILE A 105 -7.67 -4.38 -10.15
C ILE A 105 -7.47 -2.93 -10.60
N GLY A 106 -8.50 -2.09 -10.52
CA GLY A 106 -8.39 -0.65 -10.81
C GLY A 106 -7.30 0.03 -9.98
N GLY A 107 -7.27 -0.23 -8.67
CA GLY A 107 -6.23 0.27 -7.76
C GLY A 107 -4.83 -0.22 -8.12
N ALA A 108 -4.71 -1.51 -8.48
CA ALA A 108 -3.44 -2.12 -8.88
C ALA A 108 -2.84 -1.52 -10.17
N LEU A 109 -3.69 -1.10 -11.11
CA LEU A 109 -3.23 -0.41 -12.31
C LEU A 109 -2.95 1.08 -12.03
N LEU A 110 -3.79 1.72 -11.21
CA LEU A 110 -3.71 3.15 -10.94
C LEU A 110 -2.45 3.52 -10.16
N PHE A 111 -2.09 2.72 -9.17
CA PHE A 111 -0.98 3.02 -8.26
C PHE A 111 0.38 3.09 -8.99
N PRO A 112 0.87 2.06 -9.71
CA PRO A 112 2.14 2.14 -10.44
C PRO A 112 2.09 3.12 -11.61
N ALA A 113 0.94 3.28 -12.29
CA ALA A 113 0.77 4.27 -13.35
C ALA A 113 0.94 5.70 -12.80
N THR A 114 0.43 5.98 -11.60
CA THR A 114 0.59 7.27 -10.93
C THR A 114 2.05 7.58 -10.63
N VAL A 115 2.78 6.62 -10.04
CA VAL A 115 4.21 6.77 -9.74
C VAL A 115 5.04 6.91 -11.02
N SER A 116 4.73 6.11 -12.05
CA SER A 116 5.40 6.19 -13.36
C SER A 116 5.18 7.56 -14.02
N LEU A 117 3.96 8.13 -13.92
CA LEU A 117 3.66 9.49 -14.41
C LEU A 117 4.44 10.55 -13.63
N ILE A 118 4.55 10.44 -12.30
CA ILE A 118 5.39 11.35 -11.51
C ILE A 118 6.83 11.29 -12.01
N ASN A 119 7.39 10.10 -12.16
CA ASN A 119 8.77 9.90 -12.56
C ASN A 119 9.08 10.37 -13.98
N THR A 120 8.07 10.52 -14.84
CA THR A 120 8.24 10.97 -16.23
C THR A 120 7.86 12.41 -16.48
N ILE A 121 6.89 12.96 -15.75
CA ILE A 121 6.49 14.38 -15.87
C ILE A 121 7.50 15.29 -15.16
N TYR A 122 8.06 14.82 -14.03
CA TYR A 122 9.01 15.59 -13.24
C TYR A 122 10.44 15.10 -13.45
N ALA A 123 11.35 16.02 -13.79
CA ALA A 123 12.77 15.70 -13.93
C ALA A 123 13.35 15.16 -12.61
N GLU A 124 14.32 14.27 -12.73
CA GLU A 124 15.02 13.73 -11.57
C GLU A 124 15.68 14.85 -10.77
N GLY A 125 15.47 14.84 -9.45
CA GLY A 125 15.95 15.86 -8.56
C GLY A 125 14.85 16.46 -7.68
N PRO A 126 14.99 17.73 -7.24
CA PRO A 126 14.09 18.35 -6.25
C PRO A 126 12.60 18.35 -6.64
N ASP A 127 12.30 18.59 -7.92
CA ASP A 127 10.91 18.66 -8.38
C ASP A 127 10.20 17.30 -8.30
N ARG A 128 10.88 16.19 -8.71
CA ARG A 128 10.36 14.84 -8.57
C ARG A 128 10.22 14.44 -7.11
N ASN A 129 11.24 14.76 -6.29
CA ASN A 129 11.22 14.46 -4.86
C ASN A 129 10.04 15.14 -4.16
N ARG A 130 9.79 16.40 -4.49
CA ARG A 130 8.63 17.15 -3.99
C ARG A 130 7.32 16.55 -4.46
N ALA A 131 7.21 16.14 -5.72
CA ALA A 131 6.01 15.51 -6.24
C ALA A 131 5.69 14.20 -5.52
N LEU A 132 6.71 13.35 -5.28
CA LEU A 132 6.56 12.10 -4.51
C LEU A 132 6.20 12.36 -3.05
N ALA A 133 6.75 13.42 -2.43
CA ALA A 133 6.41 13.78 -1.06
C ALA A 133 4.94 14.28 -0.94
N VAL A 134 4.47 15.10 -1.88
CA VAL A 134 3.06 15.55 -1.93
C VAL A 134 2.11 14.37 -2.17
N TRP A 135 2.48 13.48 -3.10
CA TRP A 135 1.74 12.25 -3.38
C TRP A 135 1.65 11.34 -2.15
N GLY A 136 2.76 11.14 -1.43
CA GLY A 136 2.80 10.36 -0.19
C GLY A 136 1.97 10.98 0.93
N ALA A 137 2.02 12.31 1.09
CA ALA A 137 1.21 13.04 2.06
C ALA A 137 -0.31 12.92 1.74
N ALA A 138 -0.68 12.93 0.46
CA ALA A 138 -2.05 12.71 0.03
C ALA A 138 -2.54 11.29 0.40
N GLY A 139 -1.68 10.28 0.26
CA GLY A 139 -1.98 8.91 0.71
C GLY A 139 -2.20 8.83 2.21
N ALA A 140 -1.32 9.41 3.01
CA ALA A 140 -1.48 9.48 4.47
C ALA A 140 -2.78 10.21 4.87
N GLY A 141 -3.07 11.33 4.21
CA GLY A 141 -4.32 12.08 4.40
C GLY A 141 -5.55 11.24 4.04
N GLY A 142 -5.52 10.52 2.91
CA GLY A 142 -6.61 9.64 2.48
C GLY A 142 -6.94 8.56 3.50
N LEU A 143 -5.94 7.91 4.08
CA LEU A 143 -6.15 6.91 5.14
C LEU A 143 -6.84 7.50 6.36
N CYS A 144 -6.45 8.72 6.76
CA CYS A 144 -7.03 9.40 7.92
C CYS A 144 -8.46 9.90 7.66
N PHE A 145 -8.64 10.65 6.56
CA PHE A 145 -9.95 11.18 6.19
C PHE A 145 -10.94 10.07 5.86
N GLY A 146 -10.47 8.90 5.34
CA GLY A 146 -11.30 7.74 5.06
C GLY A 146 -12.06 7.26 6.30
N SER A 147 -11.39 7.12 7.43
CA SER A 147 -12.04 6.67 8.67
C SER A 147 -13.06 7.68 9.21
N LEU A 148 -12.72 8.99 9.21
CA LEU A 148 -13.61 10.04 9.68
C LEU A 148 -14.83 10.23 8.78
N LEU A 149 -14.55 10.36 7.47
CA LEU A 149 -15.60 10.55 6.48
C LEU A 149 -16.53 9.33 6.42
N GLY A 150 -15.95 8.13 6.56
CA GLY A 150 -16.69 6.87 6.60
C GLY A 150 -17.70 6.84 7.75
N GLY A 151 -17.29 7.26 8.96
CA GLY A 151 -18.18 7.33 10.09
C GLY A 151 -19.38 8.24 9.82
N VAL A 152 -19.13 9.47 9.37
CA VAL A 152 -20.19 10.45 9.05
C VAL A 152 -21.09 9.95 7.91
N LEU A 153 -20.50 9.43 6.83
CA LEU A 153 -21.26 8.98 5.66
C LEU A 153 -22.16 7.78 6.00
N VAL A 154 -21.66 6.82 6.76
CA VAL A 154 -22.44 5.63 7.16
C VAL A 154 -23.58 6.02 8.08
N GLU A 155 -23.35 6.93 9.04
CA GLU A 155 -24.36 7.36 10.01
C GLU A 155 -25.48 8.16 9.36
N GLU A 156 -25.15 9.12 8.46
CA GLU A 156 -26.13 10.05 7.88
C GLU A 156 -26.77 9.55 6.58
N PHE A 157 -26.04 8.80 5.76
CA PHE A 157 -26.46 8.42 4.40
C PHE A 157 -26.46 6.93 4.14
N GLY A 158 -26.08 6.11 5.14
CA GLY A 158 -25.94 4.67 5.02
C GLY A 158 -24.65 4.23 4.30
N TRP A 159 -24.34 2.94 4.39
CA TRP A 159 -23.10 2.37 3.85
C TRP A 159 -22.89 2.56 2.34
N PRO A 160 -23.91 2.63 1.44
CA PRO A 160 -23.68 2.84 0.01
C PRO A 160 -22.94 4.15 -0.30
N SER A 161 -23.10 5.16 0.57
CA SER A 161 -22.49 6.47 0.42
C SER A 161 -20.95 6.42 0.43
N VAL A 162 -20.34 5.43 1.11
CA VAL A 162 -18.88 5.28 1.12
C VAL A 162 -18.32 4.89 -0.24
N PHE A 163 -19.12 4.22 -1.06
CA PHE A 163 -18.79 3.93 -2.45
C PHE A 163 -19.09 5.13 -3.35
N PHE A 164 -20.26 5.76 -3.18
CA PHE A 164 -20.67 6.90 -4.01
C PHE A 164 -19.74 8.10 -3.88
N VAL A 165 -19.14 8.36 -2.72
CA VAL A 165 -18.19 9.49 -2.55
C VAL A 165 -16.95 9.33 -3.42
N SER A 166 -16.51 8.09 -3.69
CA SER A 166 -15.36 7.80 -4.54
C SER A 166 -15.65 8.01 -6.03
N VAL A 167 -16.91 7.96 -6.46
CA VAL A 167 -17.31 8.08 -7.87
C VAL A 167 -16.93 9.43 -8.47
N PRO A 168 -17.40 10.58 -7.94
CA PRO A 168 -17.05 11.89 -8.53
C PRO A 168 -15.55 12.17 -8.44
N LEU A 169 -14.89 11.71 -7.39
CA LEU A 169 -13.45 11.90 -7.22
C LEU A 169 -12.65 11.12 -8.26
N ALA A 170 -12.94 9.82 -8.44
CA ALA A 170 -12.26 8.99 -9.43
C ALA A 170 -12.61 9.39 -10.86
N ALA A 171 -13.85 9.80 -11.13
CA ALA A 171 -14.25 10.33 -12.43
C ALA A 171 -13.54 11.64 -12.76
N ALA A 172 -13.42 12.56 -11.80
CA ALA A 172 -12.64 13.79 -11.96
C ALA A 172 -11.16 13.51 -12.21
N VAL A 173 -10.57 12.53 -11.51
CA VAL A 173 -9.20 12.07 -11.74
C VAL A 173 -9.02 11.50 -13.15
N ALA A 174 -9.94 10.66 -13.61
CA ALA A 174 -9.90 10.09 -14.96
C ALA A 174 -10.00 11.17 -16.03
N TRP A 175 -10.97 12.08 -15.91
CA TRP A 175 -11.17 13.19 -16.84
C TRP A 175 -9.98 14.16 -16.86
N ALA A 176 -9.52 14.57 -15.67
CA ALA A 176 -8.37 15.47 -15.57
C ALA A 176 -7.07 14.82 -16.10
N GLY A 177 -6.87 13.53 -15.83
CA GLY A 177 -5.76 12.76 -16.39
C GLY A 177 -5.80 12.70 -17.92
N TRP A 178 -6.99 12.52 -18.49
CA TRP A 178 -7.18 12.56 -19.95
C TRP A 178 -6.86 13.92 -20.56
N VAL A 179 -7.19 15.01 -19.89
CA VAL A 179 -7.00 16.38 -20.43
C VAL A 179 -5.59 16.91 -20.18
N LEU A 180 -5.02 16.64 -18.99
CA LEU A 180 -3.82 17.33 -18.51
C LEU A 180 -2.52 16.55 -18.75
N PHE A 181 -2.56 15.21 -18.83
CA PHE A 181 -1.32 14.45 -19.01
C PHE A 181 -0.89 14.42 -20.47
N PRO A 182 0.44 14.38 -20.72
CA PRO A 182 0.97 14.25 -22.07
C PRO A 182 0.42 13.01 -22.77
N THR A 183 0.20 13.11 -24.07
CA THR A 183 -0.18 11.96 -24.89
C THR A 183 0.91 10.89 -24.86
N ASP A 184 0.49 9.64 -24.76
CA ASP A 184 1.42 8.52 -24.80
C ASP A 184 2.16 8.51 -26.15
N VAL A 185 3.48 8.46 -26.09
CA VAL A 185 4.32 8.29 -27.30
C VAL A 185 4.36 6.78 -27.60
N PRO A 186 4.09 6.36 -28.83
CA PRO A 186 4.21 4.96 -29.20
C PRO A 186 5.62 4.42 -28.85
N PRO A 187 5.73 3.22 -28.31
CA PRO A 187 7.04 2.64 -28.02
C PRO A 187 7.86 2.54 -29.31
N VAL A 188 9.13 2.94 -29.24
CA VAL A 188 10.07 2.98 -30.39
C VAL A 188 10.31 1.59 -31.01
N ALA A 189 10.08 0.52 -30.27
CA ALA A 189 10.12 -0.87 -30.74
C ALA A 189 8.78 -1.55 -30.42
N ALA A 190 8.30 -2.42 -31.31
CA ALA A 190 7.15 -3.28 -31.08
C ALA A 190 7.50 -4.30 -29.97
N ARG A 191 7.32 -3.90 -28.72
CA ARG A 191 7.46 -4.81 -27.57
C ARG A 191 6.24 -5.72 -27.52
N SER A 192 6.45 -7.01 -27.44
CA SER A 192 5.37 -7.98 -27.28
C SER A 192 4.88 -7.99 -25.83
N PHE A 193 3.58 -8.21 -25.66
CA PHE A 193 3.02 -8.42 -24.33
C PHE A 193 3.28 -9.90 -23.96
N ASP A 194 4.16 -10.14 -22.97
CA ASP A 194 4.38 -11.48 -22.45
C ASP A 194 3.13 -11.96 -21.67
N LEU A 195 2.15 -12.50 -22.42
CA LEU A 195 0.90 -12.97 -21.83
C LEU A 195 1.14 -14.15 -20.87
N ALA A 196 2.09 -15.03 -21.17
CA ALA A 196 2.40 -16.18 -20.33
C ALA A 196 3.04 -15.74 -19.00
N GLY A 197 4.01 -14.82 -19.05
CA GLY A 197 4.58 -14.20 -17.86
C GLY A 197 3.53 -13.42 -17.07
N ALA A 198 2.67 -12.62 -17.75
CA ALA A 198 1.60 -11.88 -17.12
C ALA A 198 0.64 -12.77 -16.36
N LEU A 199 0.15 -13.85 -16.97
CA LEU A 199 -0.79 -14.78 -16.35
C LEU A 199 -0.15 -15.55 -15.18
N THR A 200 1.04 -16.11 -15.38
CA THR A 200 1.70 -16.91 -14.34
C THR A 200 2.15 -16.06 -13.16
N GLY A 201 2.72 -14.87 -13.41
CA GLY A 201 3.13 -13.94 -12.36
C GLY A 201 1.95 -13.40 -11.57
N THR A 202 0.92 -12.89 -12.27
CA THR A 202 -0.29 -12.35 -11.62
C THR A 202 -1.01 -13.43 -10.82
N ALA A 203 -1.25 -14.61 -11.39
CA ALA A 203 -1.93 -15.70 -10.69
C ALA A 203 -1.11 -16.20 -9.49
N GLY A 204 0.22 -16.35 -9.66
CA GLY A 204 1.12 -16.76 -8.59
C GLY A 204 1.14 -15.77 -7.41
N ILE A 205 1.25 -14.46 -7.69
CA ILE A 205 1.23 -13.41 -6.67
C ILE A 205 -0.18 -13.31 -6.03
N THR A 206 -1.24 -13.39 -6.83
CA THR A 206 -2.63 -13.39 -6.31
C THR A 206 -2.85 -14.51 -5.30
N LEU A 207 -2.42 -15.73 -5.63
CA LEU A 207 -2.53 -16.88 -4.72
C LEU A 207 -1.62 -16.72 -3.48
N LEU A 208 -0.44 -16.13 -3.63
CA LEU A 208 0.44 -15.81 -2.50
C LEU A 208 -0.24 -14.83 -1.54
N VAL A 209 -0.80 -13.74 -2.06
CA VAL A 209 -1.51 -12.75 -1.22
C VAL A 209 -2.76 -13.37 -0.61
N PHE A 210 -3.51 -14.16 -1.39
CA PHE A 210 -4.68 -14.88 -0.89
C PHE A 210 -4.34 -15.79 0.31
N LEU A 211 -3.31 -16.63 0.18
CA LEU A 211 -2.91 -17.51 1.29
C LEU A 211 -2.46 -16.72 2.52
N LEU A 212 -1.71 -15.62 2.34
CA LEU A 212 -1.23 -14.79 3.46
C LEU A 212 -2.38 -14.08 4.18
N VAL A 213 -3.39 -13.65 3.46
CA VAL A 213 -4.60 -13.04 4.02
C VAL A 213 -5.48 -14.09 4.72
N ARG A 214 -5.60 -15.29 4.13
CA ARG A 214 -6.48 -16.35 4.61
C ARG A 214 -5.90 -17.19 5.75
N ALA A 215 -4.60 -17.42 5.75
CA ALA A 215 -3.94 -18.33 6.69
C ALA A 215 -4.11 -17.96 8.19
N PRO A 216 -4.04 -16.68 8.62
CA PRO A 216 -4.27 -16.29 10.00
C PRO A 216 -5.67 -16.63 10.53
N GLU A 217 -6.68 -16.64 9.66
CA GLU A 217 -8.09 -16.88 10.00
C GLU A 217 -8.48 -18.35 9.88
N ALA A 218 -8.17 -18.97 8.72
CA ALA A 218 -8.54 -20.35 8.43
C ALA A 218 -7.60 -21.39 9.06
N GLY A 219 -6.41 -20.94 9.50
CA GLY A 219 -5.33 -21.80 9.95
C GLY A 219 -4.37 -22.22 8.82
N TRP A 220 -3.08 -22.28 9.14
CA TRP A 220 -2.00 -22.58 8.19
C TRP A 220 -2.06 -23.98 7.57
N VAL A 221 -2.74 -24.92 8.22
CA VAL A 221 -2.94 -26.29 7.73
C VAL A 221 -4.26 -26.49 7.00
N ASN A 222 -5.05 -25.44 6.79
CA ASN A 222 -6.31 -25.53 6.06
C ASN A 222 -6.04 -25.93 4.60
N PRO A 223 -6.81 -26.87 4.02
CA PRO A 223 -6.61 -27.33 2.64
C PRO A 223 -6.58 -26.20 1.60
N SER A 224 -7.44 -25.19 1.74
CA SER A 224 -7.43 -24.05 0.80
C SER A 224 -6.14 -23.24 0.86
N VAL A 225 -5.56 -23.08 2.04
CA VAL A 225 -4.28 -22.39 2.27
C VAL A 225 -3.12 -23.22 1.69
N LEU A 226 -3.09 -24.52 1.97
CA LEU A 226 -2.05 -25.41 1.45
C LEU A 226 -2.08 -25.52 -0.09
N VAL A 227 -3.27 -25.68 -0.67
CA VAL A 227 -3.43 -25.70 -2.14
C VAL A 227 -2.97 -24.38 -2.74
N SER A 228 -3.37 -23.25 -2.16
CA SER A 228 -2.93 -21.94 -2.63
C SER A 228 -1.41 -21.75 -2.52
N ALA A 229 -0.79 -22.26 -1.45
CA ALA A 229 0.66 -22.23 -1.28
C ALA A 229 1.37 -23.03 -2.37
N VAL A 230 0.95 -24.28 -2.61
CA VAL A 230 1.55 -25.15 -3.65
C VAL A 230 1.38 -24.54 -5.04
N LEU A 231 0.16 -24.11 -5.37
CA LEU A 231 -0.13 -23.49 -6.66
C LEU A 231 0.64 -22.18 -6.87
N SER A 232 0.73 -21.33 -5.82
CA SER A 232 1.50 -20.09 -5.87
C SER A 232 2.97 -20.37 -6.15
N VAL A 233 3.59 -21.30 -5.42
CA VAL A 233 4.99 -21.67 -5.62
C VAL A 233 5.21 -22.24 -7.03
N ALA A 234 4.32 -23.12 -7.49
CA ALA A 234 4.41 -23.71 -8.85
C ALA A 234 4.29 -22.63 -9.95
N LEU A 235 3.33 -21.70 -9.81
CA LEU A 235 3.13 -20.62 -10.78
C LEU A 235 4.26 -19.59 -10.76
N LEU A 236 4.82 -19.25 -9.61
CA LEU A 236 5.98 -18.34 -9.51
C LEU A 236 7.25 -19.00 -10.03
N ALA A 237 7.43 -20.31 -9.84
CA ALA A 237 8.51 -21.06 -10.47
C ALA A 237 8.34 -21.10 -12.00
N LEU A 238 7.11 -21.36 -12.48
CA LEU A 238 6.80 -21.31 -13.91
C LEU A 238 7.00 -19.90 -14.48
N PHE A 239 6.58 -18.85 -13.76
CA PHE A 239 6.85 -17.46 -14.11
C PHE A 239 8.35 -17.22 -14.31
N THR A 240 9.19 -17.67 -13.37
CA THR A 240 10.65 -17.53 -13.50
C THR A 240 11.19 -18.22 -14.77
N VAL A 241 10.68 -19.42 -15.09
CA VAL A 241 11.07 -20.15 -16.32
C VAL A 241 10.60 -19.41 -17.58
N VAL A 242 9.37 -18.88 -17.58
CA VAL A 242 8.82 -18.10 -18.70
C VAL A 242 9.65 -16.82 -18.90
N GLU A 243 9.90 -16.06 -17.83
CA GLU A 243 10.68 -14.81 -17.85
C GLU A 243 12.11 -15.02 -18.42
N THR A 244 12.78 -16.12 -18.04
CA THR A 244 14.14 -16.42 -18.55
C THR A 244 14.17 -16.82 -20.02
N ARG A 245 13.02 -17.22 -20.59
CA ARG A 245 12.89 -17.64 -22.01
C ARG A 245 12.18 -16.59 -22.87
N SER A 246 11.53 -15.61 -22.26
CA SER A 246 10.81 -14.55 -22.99
C SER A 246 11.77 -13.61 -23.68
N ARG A 247 11.42 -13.19 -24.92
CA ARG A 247 12.16 -12.14 -25.65
C ARG A 247 11.93 -10.75 -25.06
N ASP A 248 10.72 -10.51 -24.53
CA ASP A 248 10.29 -9.26 -23.92
C ASP A 248 9.73 -9.56 -22.52
N PRO A 249 10.58 -9.90 -21.53
CA PRO A 249 10.13 -10.31 -20.21
C PRO A 249 9.37 -9.17 -19.52
N LEU A 250 8.37 -9.53 -18.68
CA LEU A 250 7.65 -8.57 -17.83
C LEU A 250 8.57 -7.87 -16.85
N VAL A 251 9.52 -8.65 -16.32
CA VAL A 251 10.51 -8.19 -15.34
C VAL A 251 11.89 -8.45 -15.94
N PRO A 252 12.48 -7.50 -16.68
CA PRO A 252 13.80 -7.71 -17.26
C PRO A 252 14.82 -8.09 -16.17
N GLY A 253 15.46 -9.27 -16.33
CA GLY A 253 16.42 -9.78 -15.34
C GLY A 253 17.57 -8.82 -15.05
N ARG A 254 17.90 -7.92 -16.00
CA ARG A 254 18.85 -6.82 -15.81
C ARG A 254 18.47 -5.86 -14.68
N LEU A 255 17.17 -5.70 -14.38
CA LEU A 255 16.72 -4.85 -13.27
C LEU A 255 17.15 -5.42 -11.92
N PHE A 256 17.23 -6.73 -11.78
CA PHE A 256 17.78 -7.38 -10.57
C PHE A 256 19.31 -7.37 -10.53
N GLY A 257 19.97 -7.29 -11.68
CA GLY A 257 21.42 -7.11 -11.78
C GLY A 257 21.88 -5.73 -11.36
N HIS A 258 21.02 -4.72 -11.44
CA HIS A 258 21.28 -3.40 -10.88
C HIS A 258 21.06 -3.44 -9.36
N ARG A 259 22.15 -3.47 -8.60
CA ARG A 259 22.12 -3.37 -7.12
C ARG A 259 21.25 -2.20 -6.62
N GLY A 260 20.96 -1.24 -7.51
CA GLY A 260 20.11 -0.09 -7.25
C GLY A 260 18.62 -0.40 -7.04
N LEU A 261 18.06 -1.52 -7.54
CA LEU A 261 16.63 -1.83 -7.39
C LEU A 261 16.37 -2.88 -6.30
N VAL A 262 17.25 -3.85 -6.12
CA VAL A 262 17.07 -4.94 -5.12
C VAL A 262 17.01 -4.39 -3.69
N ALA A 263 17.90 -3.44 -3.35
CA ALA A 263 17.92 -2.86 -2.02
C ALA A 263 16.66 -2.02 -1.72
N PRO A 264 16.16 -1.14 -2.60
CA PRO A 264 14.85 -0.48 -2.45
C PRO A 264 13.70 -1.46 -2.26
N ILE A 265 13.62 -2.55 -3.04
CA ILE A 265 12.56 -3.56 -2.89
C ILE A 265 12.62 -4.21 -1.50
N ALA A 266 13.80 -4.63 -1.04
CA ALA A 266 13.97 -5.23 0.28
C ALA A 266 13.58 -4.26 1.40
N VAL A 267 14.00 -2.99 1.31
CA VAL A 267 13.61 -1.95 2.28
C VAL A 267 12.10 -1.70 2.24
N THR A 268 11.50 -1.70 1.05
CA THR A 268 10.04 -1.54 0.89
C THR A 268 9.28 -2.68 1.55
N ALA A 269 9.74 -3.92 1.39
CA ALA A 269 9.14 -5.08 2.04
C ALA A 269 9.24 -4.98 3.57
N VAL A 270 10.40 -4.63 4.11
CA VAL A 270 10.60 -4.41 5.56
C VAL A 270 9.74 -3.24 6.06
N TYR A 271 9.70 -2.14 5.31
CA TYR A 271 8.87 -0.98 5.64
C TYR A 271 7.40 -1.38 5.78
N SER A 272 6.87 -2.11 4.79
CA SER A 272 5.48 -2.51 4.79
C SER A 272 5.18 -3.57 5.86
N ALA A 273 6.08 -4.54 6.05
CA ALA A 273 5.97 -5.55 7.09
C ALA A 273 5.86 -4.95 8.50
N THR A 274 6.42 -3.76 8.70
CA THR A 274 6.54 -3.12 10.02
C THR A 274 5.67 -1.89 10.16
N PHE A 275 5.96 -0.79 9.48
CA PHE A 275 5.23 0.47 9.62
C PHE A 275 3.76 0.33 9.22
N SER A 276 3.45 -0.39 8.13
CA SER A 276 2.06 -0.55 7.67
C SER A 276 1.23 -1.49 8.57
N SER A 277 1.88 -2.32 9.36
CA SER A 277 1.21 -3.20 10.33
C SER A 277 0.88 -2.50 11.65
N LEU A 278 1.57 -1.43 12.00
CA LEU A 278 1.42 -0.74 13.28
C LEU A 278 -0.01 -0.24 13.56
N PRO A 279 -0.73 0.37 12.59
CA PRO A 279 -2.11 0.81 12.79
C PRO A 279 -3.05 -0.31 13.24
N TYR A 280 -2.86 -1.54 12.76
CA TYR A 280 -3.66 -2.69 13.18
C TYR A 280 -3.52 -2.93 14.69
N PHE A 281 -2.29 -2.99 15.21
CA PHE A 281 -2.04 -3.23 16.63
C PHE A 281 -2.47 -2.07 17.51
N LEU A 282 -2.35 -0.83 17.02
CA LEU A 282 -2.89 0.34 17.72
C LEU A 282 -4.41 0.34 17.77
N THR A 283 -5.09 -0.08 16.70
CA THR A 283 -6.54 -0.22 16.69
C THR A 283 -7.02 -1.20 17.75
N LEU A 284 -6.41 -2.40 17.78
CA LEU A 284 -6.73 -3.40 18.82
C LEU A 284 -6.43 -2.87 20.24
N TYR A 285 -5.33 -2.16 20.43
CA TYR A 285 -5.03 -1.54 21.72
C TYR A 285 -6.09 -0.52 22.11
N PHE A 286 -6.48 0.40 21.23
CA PHE A 286 -7.50 1.40 21.53
C PHE A 286 -8.87 0.79 21.79
N GLN A 287 -9.31 -0.16 20.97
CA GLN A 287 -10.65 -0.72 21.06
C GLN A 287 -10.77 -1.80 22.14
N GLU A 288 -9.88 -2.79 22.15
CA GLU A 288 -10.01 -3.95 23.04
C GLU A 288 -9.38 -3.72 24.41
N VAL A 289 -8.25 -3.01 24.48
CA VAL A 289 -7.56 -2.77 25.76
C VAL A 289 -8.06 -1.48 26.44
N ARG A 290 -8.30 -0.42 25.65
CA ARG A 290 -8.71 0.89 26.18
C ARG A 290 -10.21 1.15 26.12
N GLY A 291 -10.97 0.30 25.42
CA GLY A 291 -12.42 0.44 25.29
C GLY A 291 -12.86 1.66 24.48
N TYR A 292 -12.00 2.18 23.57
CA TYR A 292 -12.38 3.29 22.72
C TYR A 292 -13.43 2.85 21.70
N GLY A 293 -14.48 3.65 21.53
CA GLY A 293 -15.39 3.46 20.39
C GLY A 293 -14.72 3.76 19.06
N ALA A 294 -15.38 3.40 17.95
CA ALA A 294 -14.87 3.58 16.60
C ALA A 294 -14.46 5.03 16.29
N LEU A 295 -15.31 6.00 16.66
CA LEU A 295 -15.04 7.43 16.47
C LEU A 295 -13.80 7.90 17.25
N ALA A 296 -13.70 7.53 18.55
CA ALA A 296 -12.55 7.90 19.38
C ALA A 296 -11.25 7.29 18.84
N THR A 297 -11.31 6.05 18.34
CA THR A 297 -10.18 5.40 17.66
C THR A 297 -9.80 6.15 16.38
N GLY A 298 -10.76 6.51 15.54
CA GLY A 298 -10.54 7.33 14.35
C GLY A 298 -9.88 8.66 14.64
N LEU A 299 -10.37 9.38 15.66
CA LEU A 299 -9.78 10.63 16.13
C LEU A 299 -8.34 10.45 16.66
N ALA A 300 -8.05 9.32 17.33
CA ALA A 300 -6.69 9.01 17.78
C ALA A 300 -5.71 8.82 16.61
N PHE A 301 -6.18 8.42 15.42
CA PHE A 301 -5.35 8.30 14.22
C PHE A 301 -5.09 9.61 13.47
N LEU A 302 -5.74 10.73 13.85
CA LEU A 302 -5.47 12.05 13.23
C LEU A 302 -4.02 12.49 13.45
N VAL A 303 -3.51 12.33 14.67
CA VAL A 303 -2.13 12.73 14.99
C VAL A 303 -1.12 11.93 14.19
N PRO A 304 -1.16 10.57 14.18
CA PRO A 304 -0.28 9.77 13.30
C PRO A 304 -0.31 10.23 11.84
N ALA A 305 -1.49 10.45 11.27
CA ALA A 305 -1.61 10.83 9.86
C ALA A 305 -0.98 12.20 9.55
N VAL A 306 -1.24 13.20 10.40
CA VAL A 306 -0.62 14.52 10.25
C VAL A 306 0.90 14.42 10.37
N VAL A 307 1.39 13.65 11.33
CA VAL A 307 2.83 13.49 11.55
C VAL A 307 3.50 12.74 10.39
N VAL A 308 2.86 11.71 9.83
CA VAL A 308 3.35 11.03 8.61
C VAL A 308 3.41 12.01 7.44
N ALA A 309 2.38 12.82 7.22
CA ALA A 309 2.39 13.84 6.17
C ALA A 309 3.51 14.88 6.36
N VAL A 310 3.74 15.32 7.60
CA VAL A 310 4.90 16.18 7.94
C VAL A 310 6.21 15.44 7.68
N GLY A 311 6.30 14.16 8.04
CA GLY A 311 7.45 13.30 7.82
C GLY A 311 7.80 13.15 6.33
N THR A 312 6.81 13.04 5.43
CA THR A 312 7.07 12.98 3.97
C THR A 312 7.71 14.27 3.48
N GLN A 313 7.24 15.43 3.93
CA GLN A 313 7.80 16.73 3.56
C GLN A 313 9.19 16.97 4.19
N ALA A 314 9.38 16.55 5.44
CA ALA A 314 10.69 16.61 6.10
C ALA A 314 11.69 15.68 5.41
N GLY A 315 11.25 14.49 4.98
CA GLY A 315 12.04 13.53 4.22
C GLY A 315 12.53 14.12 2.89
N GLU A 316 11.68 14.80 2.15
CA GLU A 316 12.06 15.49 0.90
C GLU A 316 13.18 16.52 1.14
N ARG A 317 13.02 17.37 2.16
CA ARG A 317 14.04 18.36 2.51
C ARG A 317 15.35 17.71 2.98
N ALA A 318 15.24 16.63 3.77
CA ALA A 318 16.40 15.88 4.23
C ALA A 318 17.14 15.20 3.07
N VAL A 319 16.43 14.67 2.07
CA VAL A 319 17.04 14.12 0.84
C VAL A 319 17.85 15.18 0.12
N ALA A 320 17.33 16.40 -0.01
CA ALA A 320 18.05 17.50 -0.63
C ALA A 320 19.34 17.89 0.13
N ALA A 321 19.32 17.78 1.48
CA ALA A 321 20.44 18.17 2.33
C ALA A 321 21.50 17.06 2.49
N VAL A 322 21.10 15.81 2.70
CA VAL A 322 22.01 14.70 3.09
C VAL A 322 21.96 13.48 2.18
N GLY A 323 21.07 13.49 1.17
CA GLY A 323 20.91 12.43 0.20
C GLY A 323 19.96 11.31 0.66
N VAL A 324 19.47 10.51 -0.32
CA VAL A 324 18.39 9.49 -0.12
C VAL A 324 18.78 8.45 0.93
N HIS A 325 19.97 7.86 0.84
CA HIS A 325 20.38 6.74 1.72
C HIS A 325 20.51 7.15 3.19
N ARG A 326 21.03 8.36 3.47
CA ARG A 326 21.16 8.86 4.86
C ARG A 326 19.79 9.22 5.43
N THR A 327 18.94 9.83 4.62
CA THR A 327 17.55 10.15 5.01
C THR A 327 16.74 8.89 5.28
N LEU A 328 16.87 7.87 4.43
CA LEU A 328 16.19 6.59 4.61
C LEU A 328 16.65 5.89 5.87
N ALA A 329 17.98 5.78 6.10
CA ALA A 329 18.54 5.18 7.31
C ALA A 329 18.12 5.95 8.57
N GLY A 330 18.16 7.28 8.52
CA GLY A 330 17.70 8.14 9.62
C GLY A 330 16.21 7.98 9.90
N GLY A 331 15.36 7.92 8.85
CA GLY A 331 13.92 7.68 8.97
C GLY A 331 13.61 6.32 9.59
N MET A 332 14.30 5.27 9.14
CA MET A 332 14.18 3.93 9.74
C MET A 332 14.64 3.92 11.20
N ALA A 333 15.78 4.52 11.52
CA ALA A 333 16.27 4.60 12.91
C ALA A 333 15.31 5.37 13.81
N LEU A 334 14.78 6.52 13.33
CA LEU A 334 13.79 7.32 14.04
C LEU A 334 12.50 6.52 14.28
N GLY A 335 12.02 5.82 13.26
CA GLY A 335 10.84 4.95 13.35
C GLY A 335 11.04 3.78 14.31
N ALA A 336 12.21 3.13 14.31
CA ALA A 336 12.53 2.06 15.23
C ALA A 336 12.54 2.55 16.68
N THR A 337 13.18 3.70 16.94
CA THR A 337 13.19 4.35 18.26
C THR A 337 11.76 4.70 18.70
N GLY A 338 10.97 5.28 17.77
CA GLY A 338 9.58 5.64 18.05
C GLY A 338 8.71 4.42 18.37
N ALA A 339 8.85 3.32 17.63
CA ALA A 339 8.13 2.07 17.90
C ALA A 339 8.55 1.45 19.23
N ALA A 340 9.82 1.53 19.62
CA ALA A 340 10.30 1.08 20.93
C ALA A 340 9.71 1.92 22.07
N VAL A 341 9.71 3.27 21.93
CA VAL A 341 9.09 4.19 22.89
C VAL A 341 7.58 3.92 23.00
N LEU A 342 6.91 3.70 21.87
CA LEU A 342 5.49 3.35 21.83
C LEU A 342 5.22 2.03 22.55
N GLY A 343 6.04 1.00 22.31
CA GLY A 343 5.94 -0.29 23.01
C GLY A 343 6.10 -0.16 24.53
N LEU A 344 6.96 0.74 25.01
CA LEU A 344 7.09 1.04 26.45
C LEU A 344 5.83 1.73 27.02
N ALA A 345 5.19 2.58 26.22
CA ALA A 345 4.00 3.34 26.62
C ALA A 345 2.69 2.53 26.52
N LEU A 346 2.66 1.40 25.80
CA LEU A 346 1.51 0.52 25.66
C LEU A 346 1.28 -0.27 26.96
N THR A 347 0.53 0.32 27.88
CA THR A 347 0.14 -0.28 29.15
C THR A 347 -1.39 -0.36 29.26
N PRO A 348 -1.97 -1.29 30.04
CA PRO A 348 -3.41 -1.41 30.20
C PRO A 348 -4.10 -0.11 30.64
N HIS A 349 -3.40 0.73 31.40
CA HIS A 349 -3.92 2.01 31.92
C HIS A 349 -3.24 3.24 31.32
N GLY A 350 -2.42 3.06 30.24
CA GLY A 350 -1.71 4.16 29.59
C GLY A 350 -2.65 5.22 29.03
N SER A 351 -2.34 6.49 29.19
CA SER A 351 -3.11 7.59 28.59
C SER A 351 -2.61 7.88 27.17
N TYR A 352 -3.50 8.41 26.31
CA TYR A 352 -3.12 8.78 24.94
C TYR A 352 -1.90 9.72 24.87
N PRO A 353 -1.76 10.76 25.73
CA PRO A 353 -0.58 11.62 25.75
C PRO A 353 0.77 10.87 25.94
N LEU A 354 0.78 9.73 26.66
CA LEU A 354 1.99 8.93 26.82
C LEU A 354 2.42 8.22 25.53
N LEU A 355 1.49 8.00 24.61
CA LEU A 355 1.77 7.39 23.31
C LEU A 355 2.32 8.41 22.30
N LEU A 356 2.03 9.71 22.49
CA LEU A 356 2.36 10.77 21.54
C LEU A 356 3.84 10.83 21.17
N PRO A 357 4.83 10.74 22.08
CA PRO A 357 6.22 10.76 21.72
C PRO A 357 6.58 9.62 20.74
N GLY A 358 6.11 8.41 21.02
CA GLY A 358 6.31 7.26 20.14
C GLY A 358 5.61 7.43 18.78
N ILE A 359 4.36 7.90 18.78
CA ILE A 359 3.57 8.19 17.56
C ILE A 359 4.28 9.23 16.69
N VAL A 360 4.79 10.33 17.29
CA VAL A 360 5.48 11.38 16.56
C VAL A 360 6.77 10.86 15.92
N LEU A 361 7.61 10.15 16.67
CA LEU A 361 8.85 9.60 16.14
C LEU A 361 8.59 8.56 15.04
N VAL A 362 7.62 7.66 15.23
CA VAL A 362 7.23 6.68 14.19
C VAL A 362 6.73 7.39 12.95
N GLY A 363 5.79 8.33 13.09
CA GLY A 363 5.17 9.00 11.95
C GLY A 363 6.17 9.81 11.12
N LEU A 364 7.09 10.55 11.76
CA LEU A 364 8.17 11.27 11.07
C LEU A 364 9.10 10.30 10.34
N GLY A 365 9.51 9.21 11.00
CA GLY A 365 10.37 8.19 10.42
C GLY A 365 9.68 7.48 9.24
N GLN A 366 8.42 7.12 9.40
CA GLN A 366 7.59 6.48 8.39
C GLN A 366 7.45 7.34 7.13
N GLY A 367 7.09 8.62 7.30
CA GLY A 367 6.92 9.54 6.18
C GLY A 367 8.23 9.80 5.42
N ALA A 368 9.33 10.01 6.15
CA ALA A 368 10.65 10.19 5.54
C ALA A 368 11.10 8.94 4.76
N ALA A 369 10.92 7.74 5.34
CA ALA A 369 11.26 6.49 4.68
C ALA A 369 10.38 6.24 3.44
N TRP A 370 9.08 6.54 3.50
CA TRP A 370 8.16 6.45 2.36
C TRP A 370 8.65 7.26 1.16
N THR A 371 8.97 8.54 1.37
CA THR A 371 9.48 9.41 0.32
C THR A 371 10.77 8.85 -0.30
N CYS A 372 11.71 8.41 0.55
CA CYS A 372 12.99 7.86 0.09
C CYS A 372 12.84 6.57 -0.72
N ILE A 373 11.92 5.68 -0.35
CA ILE A 373 11.64 4.42 -1.07
C ILE A 373 11.25 4.72 -2.52
N TRP A 374 10.31 5.63 -2.74
CA TRP A 374 9.84 5.96 -4.09
C TRP A 374 10.85 6.74 -4.92
N ILE A 375 11.64 7.61 -4.29
CA ILE A 375 12.77 8.27 -4.95
C ILE A 375 13.79 7.22 -5.40
N ALA A 376 14.16 6.28 -4.51
CA ALA A 376 15.14 5.23 -4.80
C ALA A 376 14.65 4.25 -5.87
N ALA A 377 13.36 3.88 -5.85
CA ALA A 377 12.76 2.98 -6.82
C ALA A 377 12.77 3.52 -8.25
N GLY A 378 12.67 4.85 -8.41
CA GLY A 378 12.70 5.51 -9.72
C GLY A 378 14.10 5.96 -10.17
N ALA A 379 15.11 5.94 -9.29
CA ALA A 379 16.44 6.46 -9.58
C ALA A 379 17.22 5.55 -10.54
N GLY A 380 17.75 6.11 -11.62
CA GLY A 380 18.55 5.39 -12.61
C GLY A 380 17.77 4.36 -13.45
N VAL A 381 16.45 4.33 -13.36
CA VAL A 381 15.58 3.49 -14.19
C VAL A 381 15.23 4.23 -15.47
N ALA A 382 15.35 3.55 -16.62
CA ALA A 382 15.03 4.14 -17.91
C ALA A 382 13.55 4.59 -17.95
N PRO A 383 13.22 5.68 -18.66
CA PRO A 383 11.85 6.21 -18.70
C PRO A 383 10.81 5.16 -19.13
N ASP A 384 11.16 4.27 -20.02
CA ASP A 384 10.31 3.19 -20.56
C ASP A 384 10.17 1.97 -19.64
N GLU A 385 10.84 1.96 -18.47
CA GLU A 385 10.79 0.91 -17.45
C GLU A 385 10.28 1.41 -16.09
N GLN A 386 9.90 2.67 -15.97
CA GLN A 386 9.42 3.26 -14.72
C GLN A 386 8.15 2.58 -14.19
N GLY A 387 7.27 2.12 -15.08
CA GLY A 387 6.07 1.36 -14.72
C GLY A 387 6.42 0.02 -14.09
N VAL A 388 7.32 -0.74 -14.72
CA VAL A 388 7.79 -2.03 -14.17
C VAL A 388 8.47 -1.85 -12.83
N ALA A 389 9.37 -0.88 -12.69
CA ALA A 389 10.05 -0.59 -11.43
C ALA A 389 9.06 -0.23 -10.31
N SER A 390 8.06 0.59 -10.62
CA SER A 390 6.98 0.96 -9.70
C SER A 390 6.12 -0.26 -9.34
N GLY A 391 5.78 -1.11 -10.32
CA GLY A 391 5.02 -2.34 -10.12
C GLY A 391 5.74 -3.34 -9.21
N ILE A 392 7.02 -3.58 -9.43
CA ILE A 392 7.84 -4.49 -8.60
C ILE A 392 7.93 -3.94 -7.17
N THR A 393 8.22 -2.65 -7.01
CA THR A 393 8.31 -2.00 -5.70
C THR A 393 6.97 -2.08 -4.96
N SER A 394 5.86 -1.84 -5.65
CA SER A 394 4.50 -1.94 -5.10
C SER A 394 4.13 -3.38 -4.71
N THR A 395 4.55 -4.37 -5.51
CA THR A 395 4.38 -5.79 -5.19
C THR A 395 5.17 -6.16 -3.93
N GLY A 396 6.41 -5.68 -3.81
CA GLY A 396 7.22 -5.83 -2.60
C GLY A 396 6.56 -5.21 -1.36
N LEU A 397 5.93 -4.03 -1.53
CA LEU A 397 5.14 -3.39 -0.48
C LEU A 397 3.98 -4.29 -0.02
N GLN A 398 3.21 -4.83 -0.95
CA GLN A 398 2.02 -5.62 -0.66
C GLN A 398 2.36 -6.96 -0.01
N ILE A 399 3.32 -7.68 -0.57
CA ILE A 399 3.79 -8.96 0.00
C ILE A 399 4.42 -8.73 1.37
N GLY A 400 5.28 -7.71 1.50
CA GLY A 400 5.90 -7.36 2.77
C GLY A 400 4.86 -7.08 3.87
N GLY A 401 3.82 -6.30 3.55
CA GLY A 401 2.72 -6.01 4.47
C GLY A 401 1.95 -7.25 4.90
N ALA A 402 1.58 -8.10 3.94
CA ALA A 402 0.84 -9.33 4.22
C ALA A 402 1.65 -10.32 5.08
N VAL A 403 2.92 -10.55 4.73
CA VAL A 403 3.83 -11.43 5.51
C VAL A 403 4.08 -10.84 6.89
N GLY A 404 4.40 -9.55 6.97
CA GLY A 404 4.70 -8.87 8.22
C GLY A 404 3.53 -8.91 9.19
N LEU A 405 2.32 -8.56 8.71
CA LEU A 405 1.12 -8.62 9.54
C LEU A 405 0.85 -10.05 10.02
N ALA A 406 0.93 -11.06 9.15
CA ALA A 406 0.72 -12.46 9.52
C ALA A 406 1.70 -12.93 10.61
N VAL A 407 2.98 -12.61 10.47
CA VAL A 407 4.02 -12.97 11.46
C VAL A 407 3.79 -12.24 12.79
N LEU A 408 3.48 -10.94 12.74
CA LEU A 408 3.27 -10.13 13.94
C LEU A 408 2.00 -10.53 14.70
N VAL A 409 0.91 -10.88 13.98
CA VAL A 409 -0.33 -11.39 14.59
C VAL A 409 -0.06 -12.75 15.26
N ALA A 410 0.66 -13.66 14.58
CA ALA A 410 1.03 -14.94 15.16
C ALA A 410 1.89 -14.76 16.43
N LEU A 411 2.84 -13.83 16.40
CA LEU A 411 3.69 -13.52 17.56
C LEU A 411 2.88 -12.93 18.72
N ALA A 412 1.97 -11.99 18.44
CA ALA A 412 1.09 -11.40 19.44
C ALA A 412 0.18 -12.45 20.10
N GLY A 413 -0.37 -13.37 19.31
CA GLY A 413 -1.23 -14.45 19.78
C GLY A 413 -0.51 -15.53 20.59
N ALA A 414 0.80 -15.74 20.33
CA ALA A 414 1.61 -16.72 21.08
C ALA A 414 1.89 -16.31 22.54
N ILE A 415 1.83 -15.02 22.88
CA ILE A 415 2.16 -14.49 24.23
C ILE A 415 0.92 -14.43 25.14
N GLY A 416 -0.25 -14.73 24.64
CA GLY A 416 -1.48 -14.80 25.41
C GLY A 416 -2.66 -14.18 24.66
N ARG A 417 -3.82 -14.78 24.89
CA ARG A 417 -5.10 -14.29 24.37
C ARG A 417 -5.90 -13.65 25.50
N HIS A 418 -6.62 -12.60 25.17
CA HIS A 418 -7.62 -12.04 26.07
C HIS A 418 -8.81 -13.02 26.21
N PRO A 419 -9.51 -13.08 27.37
CA PRO A 419 -10.69 -13.94 27.51
C PRO A 419 -11.77 -13.73 26.44
N ALA A 420 -11.82 -12.56 25.81
CA ALA A 420 -12.71 -12.25 24.68
C ALA A 420 -12.18 -12.71 23.30
N GLY A 421 -11.03 -13.41 23.22
CA GLY A 421 -10.51 -14.01 21.98
C GLY A 421 -9.43 -13.23 21.24
N GLY A 422 -9.18 -11.97 21.58
CA GLY A 422 -8.12 -11.14 20.97
C GLY A 422 -6.75 -11.27 21.63
N PRO A 423 -5.66 -10.68 21.08
CA PRO A 423 -4.35 -10.68 21.71
C PRO A 423 -4.36 -9.86 23.00
N SER A 424 -3.65 -10.34 24.02
CA SER A 424 -3.50 -9.64 25.28
C SER A 424 -2.70 -8.32 25.12
N ALA A 425 -2.82 -7.39 26.08
CA ALA A 425 -2.02 -6.17 26.09
C ALA A 425 -0.51 -6.47 26.01
N ALA A 426 -0.05 -7.58 26.63
CA ALA A 426 1.33 -8.05 26.55
C ALA A 426 1.66 -8.54 25.13
N GLY A 427 0.78 -9.26 24.48
CA GLY A 427 0.93 -9.69 23.08
C GLY A 427 1.03 -8.50 22.11
N LEU A 428 0.15 -7.50 22.26
CA LEU A 428 0.20 -6.27 21.46
C LEU A 428 1.50 -5.49 21.65
N ARG A 429 1.95 -5.37 22.91
CA ARG A 429 3.24 -4.75 23.26
C ARG A 429 4.42 -5.47 22.60
N THR A 430 4.41 -6.79 22.62
CA THR A 430 5.47 -7.60 22.00
C THR A 430 5.47 -7.44 20.48
N ALA A 431 4.30 -7.41 19.83
CA ALA A 431 4.21 -7.12 18.39
C ALA A 431 4.83 -5.76 18.06
N VAL A 432 4.56 -4.71 18.88
CA VAL A 432 5.15 -3.38 18.67
C VAL A 432 6.67 -3.38 18.87
N PHE A 433 7.21 -4.14 19.82
CA PHE A 433 8.67 -4.32 19.94
C PHE A 433 9.25 -5.11 18.76
N ALA A 434 8.55 -6.12 18.26
CA ALA A 434 8.97 -6.83 17.06
C ALA A 434 8.96 -5.91 15.83
N ILE A 435 7.97 -5.01 15.71
CA ILE A 435 7.95 -3.93 14.71
C ILE A 435 9.20 -3.05 14.86
N ALA A 436 9.53 -2.61 16.07
CA ALA A 436 10.72 -1.80 16.32
C ALA A 436 12.01 -2.51 15.87
N ALA A 437 12.15 -3.80 16.23
CA ALA A 437 13.28 -4.62 15.81
C ALA A 437 13.33 -4.80 14.27
N GLY A 438 12.20 -5.07 13.64
CA GLY A 438 12.09 -5.19 12.18
C GLY A 438 12.47 -3.89 11.46
N ILE A 439 12.02 -2.74 11.96
CA ILE A 439 12.42 -1.42 11.41
C ILE A 439 13.93 -1.23 11.59
N ALA A 440 14.49 -1.57 12.76
CA ALA A 440 15.92 -1.47 13.03
C ALA A 440 16.76 -2.33 12.06
N CYS A 441 16.29 -3.54 11.72
CA CYS A 441 16.91 -4.39 10.70
C CYS A 441 16.88 -3.76 9.29
N GLY A 442 15.98 -2.83 9.02
CA GLY A 442 15.93 -2.04 7.78
C GLY A 442 17.04 -0.99 7.68
N VAL A 443 17.62 -0.53 8.78
CA VAL A 443 18.67 0.49 8.78
C VAL A 443 19.91 0.08 7.98
N PRO A 444 20.53 -1.11 8.19
CA PRO A 444 21.64 -1.56 7.37
C PRO A 444 21.25 -1.77 5.90
N LEU A 445 20.02 -2.21 5.61
CA LEU A 445 19.52 -2.34 4.24
C LEU A 445 19.42 -0.97 3.55
N ALA A 446 19.04 0.09 4.27
CA ALA A 446 19.01 1.45 3.76
C ALA A 446 20.41 1.95 3.35
N HIS A 447 21.48 1.50 4.02
CA HIS A 447 22.86 1.80 3.62
C HIS A 447 23.28 1.03 2.34
N ALA A 448 22.66 -0.10 2.06
CA ALA A 448 22.91 -0.85 0.82
C ALA A 448 22.25 -0.18 -0.42
N VAL A 449 21.29 0.72 -0.22
CA VAL A 449 20.73 1.61 -1.26
C VAL A 449 21.80 2.64 -1.68
N ARG A 450 23.02 2.17 -1.98
CA ARG A 450 24.14 3.03 -2.33
C ARG A 450 24.09 3.44 -3.78
N ARG A 451 24.30 4.76 -3.97
CA ARG A 451 24.92 5.43 -5.12
C ARG A 451 24.90 4.61 -6.41
N THR A 452 23.84 4.70 -7.16
CA THR A 452 24.00 4.62 -8.61
C THR A 452 24.79 5.85 -9.01
N PRO A 453 25.98 5.73 -9.62
CA PRO A 453 26.63 6.88 -10.20
C PRO A 453 25.65 7.49 -11.19
N ALA A 454 25.45 8.82 -11.14
CA ALA A 454 24.80 9.50 -12.23
C ALA A 454 25.51 9.06 -13.50
N ALA A 455 24.73 8.53 -14.46
CA ALA A 455 25.27 8.23 -15.78
C ALA A 455 25.80 9.57 -16.32
N SER A 456 27.12 9.64 -16.43
CA SER A 456 27.86 10.74 -17.06
C SER A 456 27.54 10.76 -18.54
#